data_8f744405f41b69f47edefd127e150e8c
#
_entry.id   8f744405f41b69f47edefd127e150e8c
#
_cell.length_a   1.000
_cell.length_b   1.000
_cell.length_c   1.000
_cell.angle_alpha   90.00
_cell.angle_beta   90.00
_cell.angle_gamma   90.00
#
_symmetry.space_group_name_H-M   'P 1'
#
loop_
_entity.id
_entity.type
_entity.pdbx_description
1 polymer ?
#
loop_
_entity_poly.entity_id
_entity_poly.type
_entity_poly.pdbx_seq_one_letter_code
_entity_poly.pdbx_strand_id
1 'polypeptide(L)'
;MIVVDTNILIHALVDSPRTPVVRRLWLEDPAWRLPGLWRWEFTNVLWLKVKTGGMQKVEALKLMSLAASRYDPLERPLYMEDALRTALDFSISGYDGAFVGLARLLGTKLVTEDKKLRKAVGSLACTAEEFLSEN
;
A
#
# COMPACT_ATOMS: atom_id res chain seq x y z
N MET A 1 -6.73 12.24 -2.99
CA MET A 1 -6.94 11.07 -2.10
C MET A 1 -6.76 9.80 -2.90
N ILE A 2 -5.91 8.91 -2.44
CA ILE A 2 -5.65 7.61 -3.07
C ILE A 2 -5.48 6.54 -2.00
N VAL A 3 -5.73 5.29 -2.35
CA VAL A 3 -5.30 4.14 -1.56
C VAL A 3 -3.94 3.71 -2.07
N VAL A 4 -3.01 3.41 -1.18
CA VAL A 4 -1.68 2.93 -1.57
C VAL A 4 -1.44 1.52 -1.03
N ASP A 5 -0.76 0.71 -1.82
CA ASP A 5 -0.38 -0.64 -1.42
C ASP A 5 0.78 -0.60 -0.41
N THR A 6 0.93 -1.67 0.36
CA THR A 6 1.98 -1.77 1.38
C THR A 6 3.38 -1.55 0.82
N ASN A 7 3.67 -2.01 -0.40
CA ASN A 7 4.96 -1.79 -1.04
C ASN A 7 5.28 -0.30 -1.22
N ILE A 8 4.28 0.52 -1.49
CA ILE A 8 4.46 1.99 -1.56
C ILE A 8 4.92 2.53 -0.22
N LEU A 9 4.32 2.06 0.88
CA LEU A 9 4.70 2.46 2.24
C LEU A 9 6.15 2.08 2.55
N ILE A 10 6.55 0.87 2.15
CA ILE A 10 7.93 0.39 2.34
C ILE A 10 8.93 1.29 1.59
N HIS A 11 8.68 1.58 0.32
CA HIS A 11 9.56 2.43 -0.49
C HIS A 11 9.65 3.86 0.04
N ALA A 12 8.63 4.35 0.73
CA ALA A 12 8.66 5.67 1.34
C ALA A 12 9.63 5.75 2.52
N LEU A 13 9.81 4.65 3.26
CA LEU A 13 10.61 4.62 4.49
C LEU A 13 11.95 3.89 4.35
N VAL A 14 12.06 2.95 3.42
CA VAL A 14 13.27 2.16 3.18
C VAL A 14 13.83 2.53 1.81
N ASP A 15 15.02 3.09 1.78
CA ASP A 15 15.65 3.53 0.53
C ASP A 15 15.72 2.42 -0.51
N SER A 16 15.24 2.73 -1.68
CA SER A 16 15.22 1.87 -2.86
C SER A 16 15.22 2.74 -4.12
N PRO A 17 15.42 2.15 -5.31
CA PRO A 17 15.24 2.89 -6.57
C PRO A 17 13.84 3.51 -6.73
N ARG A 18 12.84 3.03 -6.01
CA ARG A 18 11.46 3.54 -6.07
C ARG A 18 11.19 4.70 -5.12
N THR A 19 12.06 4.92 -4.14
CA THR A 19 11.86 5.96 -3.12
C THR A 19 11.62 7.35 -3.71
N PRO A 20 12.37 7.83 -4.73
CA PRO A 20 12.13 9.17 -5.28
C PRO A 20 10.73 9.36 -5.84
N VAL A 21 10.20 8.41 -6.61
CA VAL A 21 8.85 8.54 -7.18
C VAL A 21 7.76 8.45 -6.11
N VAL A 22 7.97 7.60 -5.09
CA VAL A 22 7.02 7.45 -3.99
C VAL A 22 6.99 8.73 -3.12
N ARG A 23 8.14 9.33 -2.86
CA ARG A 23 8.20 10.63 -2.16
C ARG A 23 7.51 11.74 -2.95
N ARG A 24 7.69 11.75 -4.25
CA ARG A 24 6.99 12.69 -5.11
C ARG A 24 5.47 12.45 -5.07
N LEU A 25 5.04 11.20 -5.07
CA LEU A 25 3.62 10.86 -4.91
C LEU A 25 3.04 11.45 -3.61
N TRP A 26 3.77 11.32 -2.51
CA TRP A 26 3.36 11.90 -1.23
C TRP A 26 3.24 13.44 -1.29
N LEU A 27 4.17 14.10 -1.97
CA LEU A 27 4.15 15.56 -2.10
C LEU A 27 2.98 16.04 -2.95
N GLU A 28 2.64 15.30 -4.01
CA GLU A 28 1.53 15.66 -4.91
C GLU A 28 0.16 15.37 -4.29
N ASP A 29 0.04 14.25 -3.60
CA ASP A 29 -1.21 13.87 -2.93
C ASP A 29 -0.91 13.16 -1.60
N PRO A 30 -0.82 13.91 -0.50
CA PRO A 30 -0.56 13.31 0.82
C PRO A 30 -1.78 12.66 1.45
N ALA A 31 -2.94 12.73 0.81
CA ALA A 31 -4.18 12.14 1.33
C ALA A 31 -4.24 10.64 1.03
N TRP A 32 -3.24 9.89 1.50
CA TRP A 32 -3.22 8.44 1.39
C TRP A 32 -4.22 7.82 2.36
N ARG A 33 -4.79 6.68 1.95
CA ARG A 33 -5.73 5.90 2.77
C ARG A 33 -5.34 4.43 2.74
N LEU A 34 -5.50 3.75 3.87
CA LEU A 34 -4.99 2.40 4.07
C LEU A 34 -6.05 1.53 4.76
N PRO A 35 -6.25 0.28 4.31
CA PRO A 35 -6.94 -0.70 5.14
C PRO A 35 -6.01 -1.18 6.27
N GLY A 36 -6.57 -1.60 7.41
CA GLY A 36 -5.78 -2.03 8.56
C GLY A 36 -4.80 -3.17 8.30
N LEU A 37 -5.00 -3.92 7.24
CA LEU A 37 -4.11 -5.01 6.80
C LEU A 37 -2.67 -4.53 6.56
N TRP A 38 -2.45 -3.25 6.23
CA TRP A 38 -1.11 -2.70 6.00
C TRP A 38 -0.16 -3.01 7.16
N ARG A 39 -0.66 -3.03 8.38
CA ARG A 39 0.13 -3.26 9.60
C ARG A 39 0.84 -4.61 9.56
N TRP A 40 0.12 -5.64 9.17
CA TRP A 40 0.63 -7.00 9.18
C TRP A 40 1.48 -7.30 7.95
N GLU A 41 1.14 -6.74 6.83
CA GLU A 41 1.98 -6.84 5.63
C GLU A 41 3.31 -6.11 5.81
N PHE A 42 3.27 -4.90 6.36
CA PHE A 42 4.46 -4.12 6.66
C PHE A 42 5.36 -4.86 7.67
N THR A 43 4.78 -5.39 8.73
CA THR A 43 5.47 -6.21 9.73
C THR A 43 6.16 -7.40 9.07
N ASN A 44 5.47 -8.11 8.19
CA ASN A 44 6.04 -9.27 7.51
C ASN A 44 7.19 -8.91 6.57
N VAL A 45 7.08 -7.80 5.86
CA VAL A 45 8.17 -7.34 4.99
C VAL A 45 9.42 -7.02 5.79
N LEU A 46 9.30 -6.31 6.91
CA LEU A 46 10.44 -6.02 7.78
C LEU A 46 11.05 -7.29 8.38
N TRP A 47 10.20 -8.20 8.83
CA TRP A 47 10.66 -9.49 9.33
C TRP A 47 11.49 -10.24 8.28
N LEU A 48 11.01 -10.29 7.05
CA LEU A 48 11.71 -10.96 5.96
C LEU A 48 13.06 -10.30 5.65
N LYS A 49 13.11 -8.96 5.66
CA LYS A 49 14.37 -8.21 5.45
C LYS A 49 15.41 -8.53 6.51
N VAL A 50 15.01 -8.62 7.76
CA VAL A 50 15.91 -9.01 8.86
C VAL A 50 16.36 -10.46 8.70
N LYS A 51 15.42 -11.36 8.42
CA LYS A 51 15.71 -12.79 8.25
C LYS A 51 16.70 -13.04 7.11
N THR A 52 16.60 -12.32 6.02
CA THR A 52 17.48 -12.49 4.86
C THR A 52 18.79 -11.66 4.94
N GLY A 53 19.00 -10.96 6.05
CA GLY A 53 20.24 -10.21 6.30
C GLY A 53 20.31 -8.83 5.68
N GLY A 54 19.23 -8.35 5.06
CA GLY A 54 19.18 -7.02 4.43
C GLY A 54 18.94 -5.87 5.42
N MET A 55 18.65 -6.18 6.69
CA MET A 55 18.32 -5.17 7.69
C MET A 55 18.65 -5.69 9.08
N GLN A 56 19.09 -4.78 9.97
CA GLN A 56 19.31 -5.09 11.38
C GLN A 56 17.99 -5.05 12.17
N LYS A 57 17.89 -5.90 13.20
CA LYS A 57 16.71 -5.95 14.07
C LYS A 57 16.34 -4.57 14.65
N VAL A 58 17.34 -3.83 15.15
CA VAL A 58 17.14 -2.50 15.74
C VAL A 58 16.54 -1.53 14.72
N GLU A 59 17.04 -1.58 13.49
CA GLU A 59 16.54 -0.75 12.39
C GLU A 59 15.08 -1.08 12.06
N ALA A 60 14.76 -2.36 11.97
CA ALA A 60 13.39 -2.80 11.68
C ALA A 60 12.40 -2.33 12.76
N LEU A 61 12.78 -2.43 14.05
CA LEU A 61 11.93 -1.97 15.14
C LEU A 61 11.71 -0.45 15.11
N LYS A 62 12.75 0.32 14.77
CA LYS A 62 12.63 1.78 14.59
C LYS A 62 11.71 2.13 13.44
N LEU A 63 11.82 1.41 12.32
CA LEU A 63 10.96 1.62 11.16
C LEU A 63 9.50 1.28 11.47
N MET A 64 9.23 0.23 12.26
CA MET A 64 7.86 -0.07 12.70
C MET A 64 7.27 1.07 13.52
N SER A 65 8.03 1.62 14.47
CA SER A 65 7.56 2.76 15.27
C SER A 65 7.27 3.98 14.41
N LEU A 66 8.14 4.27 13.46
CA LEU A 66 7.96 5.39 12.53
C LEU A 66 6.74 5.15 11.63
N ALA A 67 6.58 3.94 11.11
CA ALA A 67 5.45 3.59 10.25
C ALA A 67 4.13 3.70 11.02
N ALA A 68 4.06 3.19 12.24
CA ALA A 68 2.87 3.31 13.09
C ALA A 68 2.49 4.78 13.30
N SER A 69 3.46 5.60 13.68
CA SER A 69 3.23 7.03 13.88
C SER A 69 2.72 7.74 12.63
N ARG A 70 3.28 7.41 11.48
CA ARG A 70 2.97 8.08 10.21
C ARG A 70 1.70 7.57 9.56
N TYR A 71 1.46 6.26 9.60
CA TYR A 71 0.43 5.60 8.81
C TYR A 71 -0.84 5.25 9.58
N ASP A 72 -0.80 5.07 10.90
CA ASP A 72 -2.01 4.81 11.69
C ASP A 72 -3.12 5.85 11.44
N PRO A 73 -2.82 7.16 11.38
CA PRO A 73 -3.86 8.16 11.12
C PRO A 73 -4.50 8.07 9.73
N LEU A 74 -3.86 7.36 8.79
CA LEU A 74 -4.33 7.22 7.41
C LEU A 74 -5.28 6.05 7.22
N GLU A 75 -5.43 5.18 8.22
CA GLU A 75 -6.32 4.03 8.13
C GLU A 75 -7.78 4.46 8.00
N ARG A 76 -8.50 3.68 7.20
CA ARG A 76 -9.95 3.81 7.07
C ARG A 76 -10.58 2.42 7.21
N PRO A 77 -11.75 2.34 7.87
CA PRO A 77 -12.42 1.07 8.04
C PRO A 77 -12.95 0.53 6.71
N LEU A 78 -12.91 -0.80 6.60
CA LEU A 78 -13.52 -1.54 5.50
C LEU A 78 -14.14 -2.80 6.09
N TYR A 79 -15.40 -3.07 5.78
CA TYR A 79 -16.03 -4.32 6.19
C TYR A 79 -15.41 -5.49 5.45
N MET A 80 -15.19 -6.61 6.16
CA MET A 80 -14.65 -7.82 5.56
C MET A 80 -15.49 -8.32 4.40
N GLU A 81 -16.80 -8.14 4.46
CA GLU A 81 -17.72 -8.49 3.37
C GLU A 81 -17.39 -7.73 2.09
N ASP A 82 -17.09 -6.44 2.18
CA ASP A 82 -16.73 -5.63 1.01
C ASP A 82 -15.38 -6.07 0.42
N ALA A 83 -14.41 -6.41 1.27
CA ALA A 83 -13.14 -6.96 0.82
C ALA A 83 -13.34 -8.30 0.10
N LEU A 84 -14.14 -9.18 0.67
CA LEU A 84 -14.45 -10.48 0.06
C LEU A 84 -15.18 -10.33 -1.27
N ARG A 85 -16.20 -9.48 -1.32
CA ARG A 85 -16.96 -9.20 -2.55
C ARG A 85 -16.02 -8.70 -3.65
N THR A 86 -15.15 -7.77 -3.33
CA THR A 86 -14.15 -7.25 -4.28
C THR A 86 -13.21 -8.33 -4.77
N ALA A 87 -12.71 -9.18 -3.85
CA ALA A 87 -11.85 -10.30 -4.19
C ALA A 87 -12.53 -11.26 -5.18
N LEU A 88 -13.80 -11.58 -4.92
CA LEU A 88 -14.59 -12.47 -5.79
C LEU A 88 -14.89 -11.81 -7.14
N ASP A 89 -15.22 -10.53 -7.18
CA ASP A 89 -15.52 -9.80 -8.42
C ASP A 89 -14.33 -9.77 -9.38
N PHE A 90 -13.11 -9.66 -8.86
CA PHE A 90 -11.89 -9.53 -9.69
C PHE A 90 -11.02 -10.78 -9.69
N SER A 91 -11.43 -11.84 -9.01
CA SER A 91 -10.63 -13.08 -8.88
C SER A 91 -9.22 -12.82 -8.34
N ILE A 92 -9.14 -11.99 -7.32
CA ILE A 92 -7.90 -11.67 -6.58
C ILE A 92 -7.99 -12.22 -5.17
N SER A 93 -6.87 -12.18 -4.42
CA SER A 93 -6.87 -12.63 -3.03
C SER A 93 -7.72 -11.75 -2.14
N GLY A 94 -8.14 -12.27 -0.98
CA GLY A 94 -8.82 -11.46 0.03
C GLY A 94 -7.95 -10.33 0.56
N TYR A 95 -6.63 -10.52 0.60
CA TYR A 95 -5.68 -9.48 0.99
C TYR A 95 -5.67 -8.32 -0.02
N ASP A 96 -5.54 -8.62 -1.31
CA ASP A 96 -5.66 -7.62 -2.37
C ASP A 96 -7.05 -7.00 -2.40
N GLY A 97 -8.08 -7.80 -2.11
CA GLY A 97 -9.46 -7.35 -1.97
C GLY A 97 -9.65 -6.28 -0.92
N ALA A 98 -8.85 -6.29 0.16
CA ALA A 98 -8.91 -5.24 1.18
C ALA A 98 -8.46 -3.89 0.62
N PHE A 99 -7.36 -3.85 -0.14
CA PHE A 99 -6.85 -2.62 -0.74
C PHE A 99 -7.74 -2.11 -1.88
N VAL A 100 -8.09 -2.98 -2.80
CA VAL A 100 -8.97 -2.63 -3.94
C VAL A 100 -10.38 -2.28 -3.45
N GLY A 101 -10.88 -3.00 -2.44
CA GLY A 101 -12.19 -2.74 -1.84
C GLY A 101 -12.26 -1.37 -1.17
N LEU A 102 -11.20 -0.97 -0.49
CA LEU A 102 -11.13 0.37 0.10
C LEU A 102 -11.12 1.45 -1.00
N ALA A 103 -10.38 1.25 -2.07
CA ALA A 103 -10.37 2.18 -3.19
C ALA A 103 -11.76 2.31 -3.82
N ARG A 104 -12.48 1.20 -3.99
CA ARG A 104 -13.88 1.21 -4.48
C ARG A 104 -14.80 1.98 -3.55
N LEU A 105 -14.72 1.70 -2.24
CA LEU A 105 -15.55 2.35 -1.24
C LEU A 105 -15.35 3.87 -1.22
N LEU A 106 -14.09 4.31 -1.34
CA LEU A 106 -13.74 5.72 -1.32
C LEU A 106 -13.88 6.41 -2.68
N GLY A 107 -14.21 5.67 -3.74
CA GLY A 107 -14.35 6.23 -5.09
C GLY A 107 -13.03 6.74 -5.67
N THR A 108 -11.92 6.07 -5.36
CA THR A 108 -10.59 6.47 -5.80
C THR A 108 -9.81 5.28 -6.37
N LYS A 109 -8.55 5.48 -6.70
CA LYS A 109 -7.67 4.46 -7.25
C LYS A 109 -6.74 3.87 -6.18
N LEU A 110 -6.29 2.65 -6.43
CA LEU A 110 -5.18 2.03 -5.71
C LEU A 110 -3.88 2.30 -6.49
N VAL A 111 -2.89 2.87 -5.82
CA VAL A 111 -1.54 2.96 -6.37
C VAL A 111 -0.73 1.76 -5.88
N THR A 112 -0.24 0.95 -6.82
CA THR A 112 0.48 -0.28 -6.52
C THR A 112 1.56 -0.57 -7.55
N GLU A 113 2.64 -1.21 -7.09
CA GLU A 113 3.70 -1.72 -7.97
C GLU A 113 3.38 -3.11 -8.54
N ASP A 114 2.34 -3.76 -8.03
CA ASP A 114 1.95 -5.11 -8.44
C ASP A 114 1.30 -5.11 -9.82
N LYS A 115 2.08 -5.48 -10.84
CA LYS A 115 1.63 -5.52 -12.24
C LYS A 115 0.47 -6.49 -12.43
N LYS A 116 0.51 -7.65 -11.77
CA LYS A 116 -0.54 -8.66 -11.88
C LYS A 116 -1.86 -8.15 -11.31
N LEU A 117 -1.80 -7.46 -10.17
CA LEU A 117 -2.97 -6.84 -9.56
C LEU A 117 -3.55 -5.75 -10.46
N ARG A 118 -2.72 -4.86 -10.99
CA ARG A 118 -3.20 -3.81 -11.90
C ARG A 118 -3.91 -4.39 -13.11
N LYS A 119 -3.37 -5.48 -13.67
CA LYS A 119 -3.99 -6.17 -14.81
C LYS A 119 -5.36 -6.73 -14.44
N ALA A 120 -5.50 -7.29 -13.23
CA ALA A 120 -6.76 -7.90 -12.78
C ALA A 120 -7.87 -6.87 -12.55
N VAL A 121 -7.56 -5.68 -12.05
CA VAL A 121 -8.57 -4.70 -11.62
C VAL A 121 -8.72 -3.51 -12.59
N GLY A 122 -7.92 -3.42 -13.62
CA GLY A 122 -8.04 -2.40 -14.66
C GLY A 122 -7.91 -0.98 -14.13
N SER A 123 -8.87 -0.12 -14.46
CA SER A 123 -8.84 1.30 -14.12
C SER A 123 -8.89 1.63 -12.63
N LEU A 124 -9.14 0.62 -11.78
CA LEU A 124 -9.12 0.82 -10.32
C LEU A 124 -7.71 0.93 -9.74
N ALA A 125 -6.68 0.55 -10.48
CA ALA A 125 -5.31 0.61 -10.01
C ALA A 125 -4.39 1.24 -11.04
N CYS A 126 -3.31 1.87 -10.58
CA CYS A 126 -2.29 2.47 -11.43
C CYS A 126 -0.93 2.46 -10.73
N THR A 127 0.12 2.73 -11.49
CA THR A 127 1.45 2.97 -10.91
C THR A 127 1.55 4.40 -10.35
N ALA A 128 2.58 4.65 -9.55
CA ALA A 128 2.86 6.01 -9.07
C ALA A 128 3.12 6.96 -10.26
N GLU A 129 3.86 6.50 -11.27
CA GLU A 129 4.16 7.29 -12.47
C GLU A 129 2.89 7.65 -13.24
N GLU A 130 1.98 6.69 -13.44
CA GLU A 130 0.71 6.94 -14.12
C GLU A 130 -0.14 7.95 -13.37
N PHE A 131 -0.23 7.80 -12.04
CA PHE A 131 -0.96 8.75 -11.21
C PHE A 131 -0.39 10.17 -11.33
N LEU A 132 0.94 10.31 -11.24
CA LEU A 132 1.62 11.59 -11.32
C LEU A 132 1.48 12.26 -12.69
N SER A 133 1.40 11.48 -13.77
CA SER A 133 1.25 12.01 -15.12
C SER A 133 -0.17 12.49 -15.43
N GLU A 134 -1.18 12.02 -14.70
CA GLU A 134 -2.57 12.44 -14.84
C GLU A 134 -2.89 13.75 -14.11
N ASN A 135 -1.98 14.19 -13.27
CA ASN A 135 -2.13 15.44 -12.47
C ASN A 135 -1.14 16.54 -12.93
#